data_5b5a7b03705107266d65f065705f5222
#
_entry.id   5b5a7b03705107266d65f065705f5222
#
_cell.length_a   1.000
_cell.length_b   1.000
_cell.length_c   1.000
_cell.angle_alpha   90.00
_cell.angle_beta   90.00
_cell.angle_gamma   90.00
#
_symmetry.space_group_name_H-M   'P 1'
#
loop_
_entity.id
_entity.type
_entity.pdbx_description
1 polymer ?
#
loop_
_entity_poly.entity_id
_entity_poly.type
_entity_poly.pdbx_seq_one_letter_code
_entity_poly.pdbx_strand_id
1 'polypeptide(L)'
;MRLLRLAVLTLLAVAGSALPARADLTAFIGTMSSPNTRTTYGAAVGSGVLILGFEIEYAQAHADTDCVTSTELCAPSLRTAMFNGLIQTPRGIVPRTQLYATVGGGYFRERFESLDIQHTGAGTNVGGGAKIDLTGPIRVRIDYRIFKLGGGAIYSHPQRLSVGLNLAF
;
A
#
# COMPACT_ATOMS: atom_id res chain seq x y z
N MET A 1 29.94 -23.94 -0.96
CA MET A 1 28.51 -23.58 -1.14
C MET A 1 27.59 -24.00 0.02
N ARG A 2 27.73 -25.16 0.66
CA ARG A 2 26.90 -25.62 1.81
C ARG A 2 27.13 -24.75 3.06
N LEU A 3 28.40 -24.40 3.38
CA LEU A 3 28.73 -23.55 4.53
C LEU A 3 28.16 -22.13 4.41
N LEU A 4 28.18 -21.54 3.21
CA LEU A 4 27.61 -20.22 2.97
C LEU A 4 26.08 -20.22 3.14
N ARG A 5 25.40 -21.27 2.70
CA ARG A 5 23.95 -21.45 2.88
C ARG A 5 23.59 -21.63 4.37
N LEU A 6 24.37 -22.40 5.10
CA LEU A 6 24.21 -22.56 6.55
C LEU A 6 24.44 -21.25 7.30
N ALA A 7 25.46 -20.48 6.94
CA ALA A 7 25.75 -19.19 7.55
C ALA A 7 24.64 -18.16 7.27
N VAL A 8 24.07 -18.15 6.06
CA VAL A 8 22.94 -17.28 5.72
C VAL A 8 21.68 -17.71 6.47
N LEU A 9 21.41 -19.01 6.58
CA LEU A 9 20.24 -19.52 7.32
C LEU A 9 20.34 -19.24 8.83
N THR A 10 21.53 -19.41 9.43
CA THR A 10 21.75 -19.07 10.85
C THR A 10 21.66 -17.56 11.08
N LEU A 11 22.17 -16.73 10.17
CA LEU A 11 22.06 -15.27 10.27
C LEU A 11 20.59 -14.82 10.20
N LEU A 12 19.80 -15.41 9.30
CA LEU A 12 18.34 -15.17 9.18
C LEU A 12 17.57 -15.64 10.41
N ALA A 13 17.94 -16.80 10.98
CA ALA A 13 17.30 -17.32 12.20
C ALA A 13 17.64 -16.47 13.43
N VAL A 14 18.88 -16.00 13.56
CA VAL A 14 19.31 -15.11 14.66
C VAL A 14 18.69 -13.70 14.51
N ALA A 15 18.62 -13.17 13.29
CA ALA A 15 17.95 -11.89 13.03
C ALA A 15 16.45 -11.96 13.33
N GLY A 16 15.80 -13.10 13.09
CA GLY A 16 14.38 -13.31 13.39
C GLY A 16 14.04 -13.48 14.88
N SER A 17 15.01 -13.87 15.70
CA SER A 17 14.76 -14.18 17.13
C SER A 17 15.11 -13.05 18.11
N ALA A 18 15.83 -12.02 17.68
CA ALA A 18 16.44 -11.05 18.58
C ALA A 18 15.70 -9.71 18.72
N LEU A 19 14.70 -9.41 17.88
CA LEU A 19 14.01 -8.12 17.92
C LEU A 19 12.49 -8.33 17.97
N PRO A 20 11.76 -7.59 18.82
CA PRO A 20 10.31 -7.66 18.84
C PRO A 20 9.77 -7.12 17.50
N ALA A 21 9.57 -8.00 16.54
CA ALA A 21 8.87 -7.67 15.32
C ALA A 21 7.43 -7.34 15.70
N ARG A 22 6.97 -6.14 15.34
CA ARG A 22 5.59 -5.76 15.56
C ARG A 22 4.84 -5.93 14.24
N ALA A 23 3.82 -6.76 14.29
CA ALA A 23 2.90 -6.89 13.18
C ALA A 23 1.82 -5.82 13.25
N ASP A 24 1.33 -5.38 12.12
CA ASP A 24 0.18 -4.50 12.05
C ASP A 24 -0.77 -4.92 10.91
N LEU A 25 -2.05 -4.72 11.17
CA LEU A 25 -3.13 -4.92 10.20
C LEU A 25 -3.82 -3.58 9.99
N THR A 26 -3.97 -3.16 8.76
CA THR A 26 -4.65 -1.92 8.38
C THR A 26 -5.84 -2.23 7.48
N ALA A 27 -6.99 -1.64 7.78
CA ALA A 27 -8.10 -1.51 6.85
C ALA A 27 -8.29 -0.02 6.55
N PHE A 28 -8.50 0.34 5.29
CA PHE A 28 -8.57 1.75 4.89
C PHE A 28 -9.61 2.01 3.81
N ILE A 29 -10.07 3.26 3.79
CA ILE A 29 -10.90 3.85 2.74
C ILE A 29 -10.26 5.17 2.31
N GLY A 30 -10.48 5.57 1.07
CA GLY A 30 -9.92 6.80 0.55
C GLY A 30 -10.41 7.15 -0.82
N THR A 31 -9.69 8.04 -1.46
CA THR A 31 -9.94 8.47 -2.82
C THR A 31 -8.73 8.22 -3.70
N MET A 32 -8.99 7.83 -4.93
CA MET A 32 -7.99 7.71 -5.97
C MET A 32 -8.32 8.71 -7.08
N SER A 33 -7.38 9.59 -7.39
CA SER A 33 -7.49 10.56 -8.48
C SER A 33 -6.78 10.03 -9.70
N SER A 34 -7.37 10.18 -10.84
CA SER A 34 -6.92 9.91 -12.20
C SER A 34 -7.78 8.83 -12.89
N PRO A 35 -8.50 9.21 -13.94
CA PRO A 35 -8.76 10.57 -14.42
C PRO A 35 -9.67 11.35 -13.49
N ASN A 36 -10.64 10.68 -12.88
CA ASN A 36 -11.63 11.26 -11.95
C ASN A 36 -11.41 10.74 -10.54
N THR A 37 -11.86 11.51 -9.55
CA THR A 37 -11.80 11.10 -8.15
C THR A 37 -12.82 10.00 -7.89
N ARG A 38 -12.34 8.84 -7.44
CA ARG A 38 -13.16 7.66 -7.17
C ARG A 38 -12.83 7.05 -5.81
N THR A 39 -13.81 6.40 -5.21
CA THR A 39 -13.64 5.75 -3.92
C THR A 39 -12.73 4.53 -4.05
N THR A 40 -11.80 4.40 -3.11
CA THR A 40 -10.92 3.23 -2.97
C THR A 40 -11.02 2.70 -1.55
N TYR A 41 -10.86 1.39 -1.40
CA TYR A 41 -10.75 0.72 -0.10
C TYR A 41 -9.76 -0.42 -0.21
N GLY A 42 -9.22 -0.84 0.92
CA GLY A 42 -8.26 -1.92 0.93
C GLY A 42 -7.85 -2.34 2.32
N ALA A 43 -6.93 -3.29 2.34
CA ALA A 43 -6.32 -3.80 3.55
C ALA A 43 -4.82 -4.02 3.33
N ALA A 44 -4.08 -3.92 4.41
CA ALA A 44 -2.65 -4.19 4.41
C ALA A 44 -2.25 -4.92 5.68
N VAL A 45 -1.32 -5.85 5.54
CA VAL A 45 -0.65 -6.52 6.65
C VAL A 45 0.84 -6.23 6.55
N GLY A 46 1.42 -5.83 7.66
CA GLY A 46 2.81 -5.43 7.72
C GLY A 46 3.53 -5.91 8.97
N SER A 47 4.82 -5.77 8.93
CA SER A 47 5.69 -5.98 10.07
C SER A 47 6.84 -5.00 10.02
N GLY A 48 7.36 -4.61 11.18
CA GLY A 48 8.46 -3.69 11.25
C GLY A 48 9.37 -3.93 12.45
N VAL A 49 10.65 -3.65 12.22
CA VAL A 49 11.69 -3.72 13.21
C VAL A 49 12.43 -2.39 13.23
N LEU A 50 12.44 -1.70 14.36
CA LEU A 50 13.04 -0.37 14.53
C LEU A 50 12.47 0.64 13.54
N ILE A 51 13.29 1.05 12.56
CA ILE A 51 12.95 2.05 11.54
C ILE A 51 12.55 1.43 10.19
N LEU A 52 12.75 0.13 10.04
CA LEU A 52 12.44 -0.58 8.80
C LEU A 52 11.15 -1.37 8.94
N GLY A 53 10.35 -1.38 7.92
CA GLY A 53 9.14 -2.18 7.83
C GLY A 53 8.88 -2.68 6.44
N PHE A 54 7.99 -3.63 6.33
CA PHE A 54 7.45 -4.09 5.06
C PHE A 54 5.96 -4.39 5.20
N GLU A 55 5.27 -4.33 4.09
CA GLU A 55 3.82 -4.41 4.04
C GLU A 55 3.37 -5.07 2.75
N ILE A 56 2.39 -5.95 2.84
CA ILE A 56 1.61 -6.44 1.71
C ILE A 56 0.27 -5.74 1.74
N GLU A 57 -0.11 -5.13 0.64
CA GLU A 57 -1.34 -4.36 0.51
C GLU A 57 -2.17 -4.86 -0.65
N TYR A 58 -3.48 -4.95 -0.43
CA TYR A 58 -4.47 -5.12 -1.48
C TYR A 58 -5.45 -3.96 -1.43
N ALA A 59 -5.71 -3.33 -2.57
CA ALA A 59 -6.67 -2.23 -2.69
C ALA A 59 -7.50 -2.35 -3.96
N GLN A 60 -8.73 -1.83 -3.89
CA GLN A 60 -9.65 -1.75 -5.00
C GLN A 60 -10.23 -0.33 -5.08
N ALA A 61 -10.16 0.28 -6.27
CA ALA A 61 -10.87 1.49 -6.62
C ALA A 61 -12.04 1.14 -7.55
N HIS A 62 -13.22 1.70 -7.26
CA HIS A 62 -14.41 1.48 -8.09
C HIS A 62 -14.25 2.12 -9.47
N ALA A 63 -14.97 1.59 -10.44
CA ALA A 63 -15.16 2.26 -11.71
C ALA A 63 -16.01 3.52 -11.51
N ASP A 64 -15.77 4.53 -12.33
CA ASP A 64 -16.66 5.68 -12.39
C ASP A 64 -17.84 5.32 -13.30
N THR A 65 -19.05 5.28 -12.72
CA THR A 65 -20.29 4.97 -13.44
C THR A 65 -21.06 6.21 -13.89
N ASP A 66 -20.64 7.40 -13.43
CA ASP A 66 -21.37 8.66 -13.66
C ASP A 66 -20.91 9.40 -14.93
N CYS A 67 -20.21 8.73 -15.82
CA CYS A 67 -19.80 9.31 -17.12
C CYS A 67 -21.01 9.44 -18.04
N VAL A 68 -21.59 10.62 -18.09
CA VAL A 68 -22.83 10.92 -18.85
C VAL A 68 -22.54 11.33 -20.29
N THR A 69 -21.27 11.49 -20.71
CA THR A 69 -20.95 12.02 -22.03
C THR A 69 -20.07 11.06 -22.84
N SER A 70 -20.47 10.82 -24.07
CA SER A 70 -19.78 9.98 -25.06
C SER A 70 -18.36 10.39 -25.45
N THR A 71 -17.79 11.39 -24.77
CA THR A 71 -16.46 11.95 -25.05
C THR A 71 -15.48 11.83 -23.88
N GLU A 72 -15.93 11.52 -22.67
CA GLU A 72 -15.05 11.28 -21.52
C GLU A 72 -14.86 9.78 -21.28
N LEU A 73 -13.61 9.34 -21.32
CA LEU A 73 -13.24 7.98 -20.95
C LEU A 73 -13.51 7.77 -19.46
N CYS A 74 -14.50 6.93 -19.16
CA CYS A 74 -14.80 6.50 -17.81
C CYS A 74 -13.59 5.86 -17.14
N ALA A 75 -13.34 6.16 -15.88
CA ALA A 75 -12.27 5.53 -15.15
C ALA A 75 -12.57 4.04 -14.92
N PRO A 76 -11.65 3.13 -15.33
CA PRO A 76 -11.84 1.70 -15.09
C PRO A 76 -11.79 1.37 -13.60
N SER A 77 -12.36 0.24 -13.21
CA SER A 77 -12.06 -0.30 -11.89
C SER A 77 -10.57 -0.68 -11.82
N LEU A 78 -9.92 -0.37 -10.70
CA LEU A 78 -8.51 -0.67 -10.51
C LEU A 78 -8.33 -1.51 -9.24
N ARG A 79 -7.67 -2.65 -9.37
CA ARG A 79 -7.23 -3.49 -8.26
C ARG A 79 -5.72 -3.50 -8.22
N THR A 80 -5.15 -3.38 -7.03
CA THR A 80 -3.70 -3.42 -6.84
C THR A 80 -3.34 -4.42 -5.74
N ALA A 81 -2.26 -5.17 -5.97
CA ALA A 81 -1.62 -6.02 -4.97
C ALA A 81 -0.14 -5.63 -4.93
N MET A 82 0.28 -5.00 -3.84
CA MET A 82 1.60 -4.36 -3.72
C MET A 82 2.37 -4.93 -2.54
N PHE A 83 3.68 -5.09 -2.72
CA PHE A 83 4.65 -5.31 -1.66
C PHE A 83 5.44 -4.01 -1.47
N ASN A 84 5.48 -3.51 -0.25
CA ASN A 84 6.05 -2.20 0.08
C ASN A 84 7.12 -2.34 1.16
N GLY A 85 8.24 -1.67 0.95
CA GLY A 85 9.20 -1.35 2.00
C GLY A 85 8.83 -0.01 2.66
N LEU A 86 9.01 0.07 3.96
CA LEU A 86 8.74 1.27 4.75
C LEU A 86 9.98 1.69 5.53
N ILE A 87 10.23 3.00 5.54
CA ILE A 87 11.13 3.65 6.50
C ILE A 87 10.26 4.49 7.41
N GLN A 88 10.36 4.27 8.72
CA GLN A 88 9.48 4.92 9.69
C GLN A 88 10.26 5.54 10.84
N THR A 89 9.74 6.63 11.39
CA THR A 89 10.37 7.27 12.55
C THR A 89 10.33 6.33 13.75
N PRO A 90 11.39 6.31 14.58
CA PRO A 90 11.32 5.66 15.87
C PRO A 90 10.16 6.22 16.70
N ARG A 91 9.53 5.36 17.48
CA ARG A 91 8.48 5.79 18.41
C ARG A 91 9.05 6.70 19.48
N GLY A 92 8.29 7.75 19.81
CA GLY A 92 8.69 8.70 20.86
C GLY A 92 9.37 9.97 20.35
N ILE A 93 9.79 10.04 19.08
CA ILE A 93 10.29 11.31 18.49
C ILE A 93 9.15 12.32 18.36
N VAL A 94 8.00 11.86 17.85
CA VAL A 94 6.78 12.68 17.83
C VAL A 94 5.77 12.00 18.75
N PRO A 95 5.22 12.72 19.74
CA PRO A 95 4.26 12.14 20.68
C PRO A 95 3.08 11.53 19.93
N ARG A 96 2.77 10.27 20.23
CA ARG A 96 1.62 9.52 19.69
C ARG A 96 1.57 9.41 18.17
N THR A 97 2.64 9.79 17.45
CA THR A 97 2.66 9.79 15.98
C THR A 97 3.92 9.12 15.45
N GLN A 98 3.77 8.22 14.50
CA GLN A 98 4.84 7.62 13.76
C GLN A 98 4.70 7.99 12.28
N LEU A 99 5.66 8.75 11.77
CA LEU A 99 5.73 9.09 10.34
C LEU A 99 6.43 7.98 9.57
N TYR A 100 6.06 7.79 8.31
CA TYR A 100 6.75 6.84 7.44
C TYR A 100 6.77 7.30 5.99
N ALA A 101 7.79 6.84 5.28
CA ALA A 101 7.86 6.85 3.83
C ALA A 101 7.80 5.41 3.32
N THR A 102 7.26 5.20 2.13
CA THR A 102 7.09 3.88 1.54
C THR A 102 7.44 3.87 0.06
N VAL A 103 8.00 2.76 -0.38
CA VAL A 103 8.22 2.46 -1.79
C VAL A 103 7.91 0.99 -2.03
N GLY A 104 7.28 0.68 -3.14
CA GLY A 104 6.90 -0.68 -3.42
C GLY A 104 6.66 -0.99 -4.88
N GLY A 105 6.37 -2.25 -5.12
CA GLY A 105 6.02 -2.77 -6.44
C GLY A 105 5.07 -3.94 -6.33
N GLY A 106 4.39 -4.23 -7.40
CA GLY A 106 3.43 -5.33 -7.45
C GLY A 106 2.67 -5.37 -8.75
N TYR A 107 1.48 -5.89 -8.67
CA TYR A 107 0.62 -6.08 -9.82
C TYR A 107 -0.63 -5.22 -9.70
N PHE A 108 -1.13 -4.79 -10.85
CA PHE A 108 -2.41 -4.13 -10.96
C PHE A 108 -3.28 -4.80 -12.02
N ARG A 109 -4.58 -4.60 -11.89
CA ARG A 109 -5.59 -5.02 -12.87
C ARG A 109 -6.60 -3.89 -13.04
N GLU A 110 -6.70 -3.42 -14.27
CA GLU A 110 -7.76 -2.50 -14.72
C GLU A 110 -8.84 -3.30 -15.44
N ARG A 111 -10.11 -2.95 -15.21
CA ARG A 111 -11.23 -3.53 -15.91
C ARG A 111 -12.21 -2.43 -16.33
N PHE A 112 -12.51 -2.40 -17.63
CA PHE A 112 -13.57 -1.59 -18.20
C PHE A 112 -14.83 -2.44 -18.29
N GLU A 113 -15.82 -2.16 -17.46
CA GLU A 113 -17.07 -2.93 -17.44
C GLU A 113 -17.88 -2.74 -18.72
N SER A 114 -17.80 -1.56 -19.35
CA SER A 114 -18.54 -1.24 -20.58
C SER A 114 -17.98 -1.91 -21.84
N LEU A 115 -16.72 -2.30 -21.85
CA LEU A 115 -16.03 -2.84 -23.03
C LEU A 115 -15.56 -4.29 -22.83
N ASP A 116 -15.76 -4.88 -21.64
CA ASP A 116 -15.20 -6.18 -21.22
C ASP A 116 -13.69 -6.32 -21.46
N ILE A 117 -12.98 -5.19 -21.46
CA ILE A 117 -11.52 -5.15 -21.61
C ILE A 117 -10.88 -5.20 -20.24
N GLN A 118 -9.98 -6.15 -20.05
CA GLN A 118 -9.18 -6.31 -18.84
C GLN A 118 -7.70 -6.13 -19.18
N HIS A 119 -7.02 -5.28 -18.42
CA HIS A 119 -5.58 -5.09 -18.51
C HIS A 119 -4.92 -5.43 -17.17
N THR A 120 -3.85 -6.22 -17.23
CA THR A 120 -3.06 -6.61 -16.04
C THR A 120 -1.60 -6.31 -16.32
N GLY A 121 -0.94 -5.70 -15.38
CA GLY A 121 0.48 -5.33 -15.51
C GLY A 121 1.19 -5.20 -14.18
N ALA A 122 2.48 -4.91 -14.26
CA ALA A 122 3.29 -4.56 -13.11
C ALA A 122 3.28 -3.04 -12.87
N GLY A 123 3.31 -2.64 -11.60
CA GLY A 123 3.37 -1.25 -11.20
C GLY A 123 4.24 -1.05 -9.98
N THR A 124 4.61 0.19 -9.77
CA THR A 124 5.35 0.64 -8.58
C THR A 124 4.59 1.75 -7.88
N ASN A 125 4.91 1.98 -6.62
CA ASN A 125 4.36 3.08 -5.86
C ASN A 125 5.41 3.72 -4.97
N VAL A 126 5.21 4.99 -4.66
CA VAL A 126 5.97 5.75 -3.66
C VAL A 126 4.98 6.60 -2.88
N GLY A 127 5.23 6.76 -1.61
CA GLY A 127 4.34 7.55 -0.77
C GLY A 127 4.84 7.72 0.64
N GLY A 128 3.92 8.10 1.50
CA GLY A 128 4.18 8.23 2.92
C GLY A 128 2.92 8.57 3.69
N GLY A 129 3.07 8.62 5.00
CA GLY A 129 1.93 8.89 5.86
C GLY A 129 2.30 8.97 7.33
N ALA A 130 1.25 8.93 8.13
CA ALA A 130 1.34 8.96 9.58
C ALA A 130 0.45 7.88 10.20
N LYS A 131 0.95 7.24 11.24
CA LYS A 131 0.19 6.37 12.15
C LYS A 131 0.05 7.11 13.48
N ILE A 132 -1.17 7.40 13.89
CA ILE A 132 -1.50 8.18 15.10
C ILE A 132 -2.09 7.23 16.13
N ASP A 133 -1.43 7.07 17.27
CA ASP A 133 -1.88 6.20 18.35
C ASP A 133 -3.14 6.77 19.02
N LEU A 134 -4.22 5.99 19.07
CA LEU A 134 -5.45 6.33 19.78
C LEU A 134 -5.44 5.74 21.19
N THR A 135 -5.81 4.50 21.31
CA THR A 135 -5.90 3.78 22.60
C THR A 135 -5.50 2.33 22.40
N GLY A 136 -4.61 1.83 23.26
CA GLY A 136 -4.12 0.45 23.21
C GLY A 136 -3.45 0.15 21.86
N PRO A 137 -3.84 -0.93 21.19
CA PRO A 137 -3.25 -1.32 19.90
C PRO A 137 -3.82 -0.58 18.70
N ILE A 138 -4.82 0.29 18.91
CA ILE A 138 -5.56 0.94 17.82
C ILE A 138 -4.89 2.25 17.43
N ARG A 139 -4.68 2.43 16.12
CA ARG A 139 -4.12 3.64 15.51
C ARG A 139 -4.96 4.09 14.33
N VAL A 140 -4.98 5.38 14.07
CA VAL A 140 -5.42 5.94 12.79
C VAL A 140 -4.21 6.04 11.88
N ARG A 141 -4.36 5.60 10.64
CA ARG A 141 -3.35 5.75 9.58
C ARG A 141 -3.87 6.70 8.52
N ILE A 142 -3.06 7.69 8.15
CA ILE A 142 -3.27 8.56 7.00
C ILE A 142 -2.14 8.25 6.03
N ASP A 143 -2.48 7.98 4.75
CA ASP A 143 -1.53 7.50 3.74
C ASP A 143 -1.77 8.22 2.42
N TYR A 144 -0.70 8.72 1.81
CA TYR A 144 -0.72 9.27 0.46
C TYR A 144 0.26 8.52 -0.42
N ARG A 145 -0.18 8.09 -1.60
CA ARG A 145 0.64 7.34 -2.56
C ARG A 145 0.46 7.82 -3.99
N ILE A 146 1.56 7.79 -4.72
CA ILE A 146 1.62 7.98 -6.16
C ILE A 146 2.03 6.63 -6.76
N PHE A 147 1.25 6.16 -7.72
CA PHE A 147 1.54 4.93 -8.44
C PHE A 147 2.14 5.24 -9.81
N LYS A 148 2.97 4.33 -10.30
CA LYS A 148 3.40 4.27 -11.69
C LYS A 148 3.03 2.90 -12.23
N LEU A 149 1.97 2.84 -13.04
CA LEU A 149 1.47 1.63 -13.65
C LEU A 149 2.13 1.46 -15.01
N GLY A 150 2.67 0.28 -15.27
CA GLY A 150 3.34 -0.06 -16.53
C GLY A 150 2.45 -0.81 -17.50
N GLY A 151 3.03 -1.28 -18.61
CA GLY A 151 2.39 -2.27 -19.49
C GLY A 151 1.15 -1.79 -20.25
N GLY A 152 1.01 -0.49 -20.55
CA GLY A 152 -0.14 0.03 -21.30
C GLY A 152 -1.34 0.39 -20.42
N ALA A 153 -1.14 0.62 -19.13
CA ALA A 153 -2.16 1.22 -18.27
C ALA A 153 -2.65 2.53 -18.89
N ILE A 154 -3.96 2.72 -18.93
CA ILE A 154 -4.57 3.92 -19.54
C ILE A 154 -4.23 5.15 -18.69
N TYR A 155 -4.20 4.98 -17.38
CA TYR A 155 -3.79 6.03 -16.45
C TYR A 155 -2.55 5.57 -15.70
N SER A 156 -1.39 5.99 -16.17
CA SER A 156 -0.10 5.51 -15.68
C SER A 156 0.29 6.04 -14.29
N HIS A 157 -0.29 7.15 -13.83
CA HIS A 157 0.12 7.81 -12.58
C HIS A 157 -1.06 8.15 -11.66
N PRO A 158 -1.88 7.18 -11.22
CA PRO A 158 -2.93 7.47 -10.24
C PRO A 158 -2.33 7.84 -8.88
N GLN A 159 -3.04 8.72 -8.17
CA GLN A 159 -2.68 9.13 -6.81
C GLN A 159 -3.79 8.69 -5.85
N ARG A 160 -3.41 8.27 -4.65
CA ARG A 160 -4.34 7.84 -3.63
C ARG A 160 -4.11 8.57 -2.31
N LEU A 161 -5.18 9.10 -1.73
CA LEU A 161 -5.23 9.57 -0.36
C LEU A 161 -6.20 8.66 0.41
N SER A 162 -5.75 8.11 1.53
CA SER A 162 -6.58 7.19 2.32
C SER A 162 -6.42 7.42 3.82
N VAL A 163 -7.47 7.07 4.54
CA VAL A 163 -7.50 7.00 5.99
C VAL A 163 -7.94 5.60 6.41
N GLY A 164 -7.35 5.08 7.46
CA GLY A 164 -7.64 3.72 7.90
C GLY A 164 -7.45 3.51 9.39
N LEU A 165 -7.96 2.38 9.86
CA LEU A 165 -7.69 1.86 11.19
C LEU A 165 -6.55 0.83 11.10
N ASN A 166 -5.57 1.00 11.94
CA ASN A 166 -4.42 0.12 12.05
C ASN A 166 -4.38 -0.51 13.44
N LEU A 167 -4.32 -1.83 13.48
CA LEU A 167 -4.15 -2.62 14.70
C LEU A 167 -2.69 -3.08 14.78
N ALA A 168 -2.02 -2.73 15.87
CA ALA A 168 -0.63 -3.13 16.13
C ALA A 168 -0.57 -4.19 17.22
N PHE A 169 0.15 -5.28 16.96
CA PHE A 169 0.31 -6.40 17.91
C PHE A 169 1.69 -7.04 17.82
#